data_6d3904322c428e69520cf84f576e0180
#
_entry.id   6d3904322c428e69520cf84f576e0180
#
_cell.length_a   1.000
_cell.length_b   1.000
_cell.length_c   1.000
_cell.angle_alpha   90.00
_cell.angle_beta   90.00
_cell.angle_gamma   90.00
#
_symmetry.space_group_name_H-M   'P 1'
#
loop_
_entity.id
_entity.type
_entity.pdbx_description
1 polymer ?
#
loop_
_entity_poly.entity_id
_entity_poly.type
_entity_poly.pdbx_seq_one_letter_code
_entity_poly.pdbx_strand_id
1 'polypeptide(L)'
;RAFLDRCVDHVLALNRTGPELVKGNFSVWYQEKQDRDRREQAQNQQLKGEIRRLEQAARRTSAWSDQVEKTKYASKNSGLRPDRGYVGHKSAKMMKRAKSLESRQESAIREKAALLHDVERAEPLKLAPRAFHSARLLELDRVSIDYGDGPVCGEVSFSLSQGERLCLEGRNGSGKTSLLRLILGEEVPHTGTVRRAAGLEISYVSQKVDHLQGALRDFPAEEGIDATRFMTILRKLDFPRAAFEGEMGAYSAGQKKKVLLAASLCRSAHLYVWDEPLNFVDLFSRIQMEELLLEYRPTLLFVEHDEAFRERVATRRVSLSERGLEKTDKDMK
;
A
#
# COMPACT_ATOMS: atom_id res chain seq x y z
N ARG A 1 4.95 -17.37 -5.36
CA ARG A 1 3.65 -18.01 -5.07
C ARG A 1 3.57 -19.38 -5.69
N ALA A 2 3.56 -19.48 -7.02
CA ALA A 2 3.42 -20.77 -7.73
C ALA A 2 4.43 -21.84 -7.29
N PHE A 3 5.65 -21.46 -6.97
CA PHE A 3 6.67 -22.36 -6.41
C PHE A 3 6.27 -22.84 -5.00
N LEU A 4 5.87 -21.96 -4.09
CA LEU A 4 5.41 -22.30 -2.75
C LEU A 4 4.21 -23.25 -2.81
N ASP A 5 3.25 -22.99 -3.69
CA ASP A 5 2.05 -23.80 -3.84
C ASP A 5 2.33 -25.23 -4.35
N ARG A 6 3.46 -25.45 -5.02
CA ARG A 6 3.89 -26.78 -5.49
C ARG A 6 4.74 -27.55 -4.48
N CYS A 7 5.42 -26.84 -3.56
CA CYS A 7 6.41 -27.43 -2.69
C CYS A 7 5.97 -27.52 -1.23
N VAL A 8 4.93 -26.77 -0.83
CA VAL A 8 4.52 -26.63 0.58
C VAL A 8 3.16 -27.28 0.79
N ASP A 9 3.06 -28.13 1.78
CA ASP A 9 1.84 -28.81 2.23
C ASP A 9 1.35 -28.33 3.61
N HIS A 10 2.19 -27.62 4.36
CA HIS A 10 1.86 -26.97 5.62
C HIS A 10 2.48 -25.58 5.69
N VAL A 11 1.76 -24.63 6.28
CA VAL A 11 2.23 -23.26 6.52
C VAL A 11 2.30 -23.00 8.01
N LEU A 12 3.48 -22.64 8.53
CA LEU A 12 3.65 -22.16 9.89
C LEU A 12 3.65 -20.62 9.85
N ALA A 13 2.56 -20.00 10.29
CA ALA A 13 2.43 -18.56 10.39
C ALA A 13 2.87 -18.09 11.77
N LEU A 14 3.79 -17.14 11.84
CA LEU A 14 4.22 -16.49 13.07
C LEU A 14 3.41 -15.20 13.25
N ASN A 15 2.30 -15.29 13.97
CA ASN A 15 1.42 -14.18 14.28
C ASN A 15 1.81 -13.54 15.62
N ARG A 16 1.36 -12.32 15.92
CA ARG A 16 1.55 -11.68 17.24
C ARG A 16 0.93 -12.47 18.39
N THR A 17 -0.14 -13.18 18.10
CA THR A 17 -0.85 -14.05 19.07
C THR A 17 -0.18 -15.40 19.29
N GLY A 18 0.81 -15.75 18.47
CA GLY A 18 1.57 -17.00 18.53
C GLY A 18 1.69 -17.71 17.19
N PRO A 19 2.47 -18.81 17.13
CA PRO A 19 2.60 -19.62 15.92
C PRO A 19 1.32 -20.39 15.63
N GLU A 20 0.90 -20.40 14.36
CA GLU A 20 -0.26 -21.12 13.85
C GLU A 20 0.19 -22.06 12.73
N LEU A 21 -0.07 -23.37 12.87
CA LEU A 21 0.21 -24.35 11.83
C LEU A 21 -1.07 -24.66 11.06
N VAL A 22 -1.06 -24.38 9.76
CA VAL A 22 -2.20 -24.64 8.86
C VAL A 22 -1.80 -25.68 7.83
N LYS A 23 -2.64 -26.70 7.63
CA LYS A 23 -2.45 -27.70 6.60
C LYS A 23 -2.96 -27.15 5.27
N GLY A 24 -2.08 -27.12 4.28
CA GLY A 24 -2.37 -26.64 2.94
C GLY A 24 -1.17 -25.90 2.36
N ASN A 25 -1.26 -25.52 1.10
CA ASN A 25 -0.26 -24.69 0.45
C ASN A 25 -0.45 -23.21 0.80
N PHE A 26 0.47 -22.36 0.32
CA PHE A 26 0.42 -20.93 0.60
C PHE A 26 -0.89 -20.27 0.15
N SER A 27 -1.40 -20.60 -1.04
CA SER A 27 -2.62 -20.00 -1.57
C SER A 27 -3.85 -20.33 -0.73
N VAL A 28 -3.98 -21.58 -0.23
CA VAL A 28 -5.06 -21.99 0.68
C VAL A 28 -4.98 -21.21 1.98
N TRP A 29 -3.81 -21.19 2.62
CA TRP A 29 -3.60 -20.44 3.86
C TRP A 29 -3.90 -18.95 3.69
N TYR A 30 -3.43 -18.34 2.58
CA TYR A 30 -3.64 -16.93 2.33
C TYR A 30 -5.12 -16.58 2.13
N GLN A 31 -5.87 -17.45 1.41
CA GLN A 31 -7.30 -17.29 1.24
C GLN A 31 -8.05 -17.38 2.58
N GLU A 32 -7.72 -18.38 3.41
CA GLU A 32 -8.30 -18.52 4.74
C GLU A 32 -8.00 -17.32 5.64
N LYS A 33 -6.76 -16.80 5.58
CA LYS A 33 -6.37 -15.59 6.28
C LYS A 33 -7.21 -14.38 5.81
N GLN A 34 -7.36 -14.17 4.49
CA GLN A 34 -8.17 -13.08 3.96
C GLN A 34 -9.64 -13.19 4.39
N ASP A 35 -10.21 -14.39 4.38
CA ASP A 35 -11.60 -14.61 4.78
C ASP A 35 -11.79 -14.39 6.29
N ARG A 36 -10.83 -14.78 7.12
CA ARG A 36 -10.79 -14.47 8.55
C ARG A 36 -10.72 -12.97 8.79
N ASP A 37 -9.76 -12.29 8.17
CA ASP A 37 -9.58 -10.84 8.29
C ASP A 37 -10.85 -10.07 7.86
N ARG A 38 -11.54 -10.51 6.82
CA ARG A 38 -12.84 -9.92 6.38
C ARG A 38 -13.93 -10.11 7.43
N ARG A 39 -14.04 -11.30 8.03
CA ARG A 39 -15.04 -11.58 9.09
C ARG A 39 -14.77 -10.72 10.32
N GLU A 40 -13.54 -10.67 10.78
CA GLU A 40 -13.12 -9.86 11.92
C GLU A 40 -13.34 -8.37 11.66
N GLN A 41 -13.06 -7.90 10.44
CA GLN A 41 -13.36 -6.51 10.04
C GLN A 41 -14.85 -6.20 10.08
N ALA A 42 -15.70 -7.10 9.56
CA ALA A 42 -17.15 -6.94 9.60
C ALA A 42 -17.66 -6.89 11.05
N GLN A 43 -17.17 -7.78 11.91
CA GLN A 43 -17.49 -7.78 13.36
C GLN A 43 -17.01 -6.49 14.03
N ASN A 44 -15.79 -6.04 13.75
CA ASN A 44 -15.27 -4.80 14.29
C ASN A 44 -16.07 -3.57 13.85
N GLN A 45 -16.55 -3.54 12.59
CA GLN A 45 -17.41 -2.45 12.10
C GLN A 45 -18.76 -2.45 12.83
N GLN A 46 -19.36 -3.63 13.02
CA GLN A 46 -20.59 -3.78 13.79
C GLN A 46 -20.40 -3.31 15.23
N LEU A 47 -19.38 -3.80 15.93
CA LEU A 47 -19.06 -3.42 17.31
C LEU A 47 -18.80 -1.92 17.44
N LYS A 48 -18.06 -1.30 16.53
CA LYS A 48 -17.85 0.16 16.49
C LYS A 48 -19.15 0.92 16.28
N GLY A 49 -20.06 0.42 15.44
CA GLY A 49 -21.39 0.97 15.28
C GLY A 49 -22.22 0.94 16.56
N GLU A 50 -22.17 -0.18 17.28
CA GLU A 50 -22.88 -0.35 18.55
C GLU A 50 -22.28 0.54 19.65
N ILE A 51 -20.94 0.62 19.76
CA ILE A 51 -20.24 1.52 20.67
C ILE A 51 -20.68 2.96 20.42
N ARG A 52 -20.65 3.44 19.19
CA ARG A 52 -21.11 4.80 18.84
C ARG A 52 -22.56 5.08 19.24
N ARG A 53 -23.44 4.09 19.06
CA ARG A 53 -24.85 4.22 19.51
C ARG A 53 -24.94 4.34 21.03
N LEU A 54 -24.18 3.53 21.77
CA LEU A 54 -24.15 3.60 23.23
C LEU A 54 -23.55 4.91 23.73
N GLU A 55 -22.46 5.41 23.12
CA GLU A 55 -21.87 6.71 23.44
C GLU A 55 -22.86 7.87 23.18
N GLN A 56 -23.59 7.84 22.06
CA GLN A 56 -24.61 8.84 21.78
C GLN A 56 -25.77 8.78 22.80
N ALA A 57 -26.20 7.58 23.19
CA ALA A 57 -27.20 7.40 24.22
C ALA A 57 -26.70 7.92 25.59
N ALA A 58 -25.45 7.63 25.95
CA ALA A 58 -24.84 8.13 27.18
C ALA A 58 -24.79 9.67 27.19
N ARG A 59 -24.35 10.31 26.09
CA ARG A 59 -24.32 11.77 25.95
C ARG A 59 -25.74 12.39 26.09
N ARG A 60 -26.76 11.77 25.50
CA ARG A 60 -28.16 12.24 25.63
C ARG A 60 -28.65 12.12 27.08
N THR A 61 -28.29 11.03 27.78
CA THR A 61 -28.68 10.80 29.16
C THR A 61 -27.97 11.82 30.07
N SER A 62 -26.68 12.11 29.87
CA SER A 62 -25.93 13.12 30.60
C SER A 62 -26.52 14.54 30.38
N ALA A 63 -26.78 14.92 29.12
CA ALA A 63 -27.37 16.21 28.78
C ALA A 63 -28.77 16.38 29.39
N TRP A 64 -29.56 15.30 29.44
CA TRP A 64 -30.88 15.33 30.12
C TRP A 64 -30.74 15.45 31.62
N SER A 65 -29.78 14.77 32.25
CA SER A 65 -29.48 14.92 33.70
C SER A 65 -29.11 16.37 34.05
N ASP A 66 -28.24 17.00 33.25
CA ASP A 66 -27.85 18.41 33.43
C ASP A 66 -29.03 19.38 33.26
N GLN A 67 -29.94 19.10 32.35
CA GLN A 67 -31.15 19.91 32.12
C GLN A 67 -32.11 19.80 33.30
N VAL A 68 -32.28 18.60 33.87
CA VAL A 68 -33.10 18.37 35.08
C VAL A 68 -32.48 19.10 36.28
N GLU A 69 -31.17 19.16 36.40
CA GLU A 69 -30.49 19.90 37.46
C GLU A 69 -30.67 21.42 37.33
N LYS A 70 -30.61 21.94 36.09
CA LYS A 70 -30.91 23.38 35.82
C LYS A 70 -32.35 23.76 36.15
N THR A 71 -33.33 22.87 35.96
CA THR A 71 -34.74 23.13 36.31
C THR A 71 -34.98 23.21 37.81
N LYS A 72 -34.05 22.71 38.67
CA LYS A 72 -34.08 22.88 40.10
C LYS A 72 -34.03 24.36 40.53
N TYR A 73 -33.39 25.19 39.72
CA TYR A 73 -33.13 26.60 40.02
C TYR A 73 -33.94 27.58 39.20
N ALA A 74 -34.69 27.08 38.23
CA ALA A 74 -35.48 27.90 37.30
C ALA A 74 -36.97 27.84 37.66
N SER A 75 -37.48 28.77 38.46
CA SER A 75 -38.79 29.38 38.28
C SER A 75 -38.97 30.52 39.29
N LYS A 76 -38.72 31.75 38.85
CA LYS A 76 -39.06 32.96 39.61
C LYS A 76 -40.45 33.52 39.27
N ASN A 77 -41.26 32.89 38.36
CA ASN A 77 -42.46 33.51 37.80
C ASN A 77 -43.80 32.77 38.00
N SER A 78 -43.86 31.71 38.79
CA SER A 78 -45.16 31.16 39.25
C SER A 78 -45.32 31.45 40.72
N GLY A 79 -46.26 32.29 41.08
CA GLY A 79 -46.52 32.77 42.43
C GLY A 79 -46.86 31.69 43.49
N LEU A 80 -46.63 30.44 43.25
CA LEU A 80 -46.73 29.32 44.18
C LEU A 80 -45.30 28.84 44.55
N ARG A 81 -44.95 28.86 45.80
CA ARG A 81 -43.70 28.29 46.32
C ARG A 81 -43.71 26.78 46.08
N PRO A 82 -42.86 26.24 45.22
CA PRO A 82 -42.78 24.79 45.03
C PRO A 82 -42.33 24.14 46.34
N ASP A 83 -42.95 23.02 46.69
CA ASP A 83 -42.48 22.19 47.81
C ASP A 83 -41.07 21.67 47.47
N ARG A 84 -40.07 22.36 48.06
CA ARG A 84 -38.65 22.10 47.85
C ARG A 84 -38.26 20.68 48.26
N GLY A 85 -38.96 20.07 49.24
CA GLY A 85 -38.72 18.72 49.68
C GLY A 85 -39.12 17.69 48.63
N TYR A 86 -40.29 17.83 48.06
CA TYR A 86 -40.77 16.92 47.03
C TYR A 86 -39.99 17.02 45.70
N VAL A 87 -39.69 18.24 45.26
CA VAL A 87 -38.86 18.47 44.05
C VAL A 87 -37.42 17.95 44.27
N GLY A 88 -36.85 18.17 45.43
CA GLY A 88 -35.52 17.66 45.81
C GLY A 88 -35.46 16.11 45.79
N HIS A 89 -36.46 15.46 46.40
CA HIS A 89 -36.54 14.00 46.43
C HIS A 89 -36.73 13.40 45.01
N LYS A 90 -37.58 13.98 44.20
CA LYS A 90 -37.85 13.57 42.81
C LYS A 90 -36.59 13.72 41.94
N SER A 91 -35.89 14.85 42.07
CA SER A 91 -34.61 15.12 41.39
C SER A 91 -33.51 14.15 41.82
N ALA A 92 -33.35 13.89 43.13
CA ALA A 92 -32.35 12.92 43.62
C ALA A 92 -32.62 11.48 43.09
N LYS A 93 -33.90 11.06 43.03
CA LYS A 93 -34.31 9.77 42.49
C LYS A 93 -34.00 9.69 40.98
N MET A 94 -34.21 10.78 40.22
CA MET A 94 -33.90 10.85 38.80
C MET A 94 -32.38 10.83 38.54
N MET A 95 -31.58 11.59 39.33
CA MET A 95 -30.13 11.55 39.26
C MET A 95 -29.55 10.16 39.60
N LYS A 96 -30.08 9.48 40.60
CA LYS A 96 -29.66 8.11 40.92
C LYS A 96 -29.93 7.14 39.76
N ARG A 97 -31.08 7.29 39.07
CA ARG A 97 -31.42 6.51 37.88
C ARG A 97 -30.49 6.84 36.70
N ALA A 98 -30.23 8.14 36.44
CA ALA A 98 -29.32 8.57 35.38
C ALA A 98 -27.91 8.03 35.62
N LYS A 99 -27.37 8.14 36.81
CA LYS A 99 -26.04 7.63 37.19
C LYS A 99 -25.91 6.10 37.07
N SER A 100 -26.98 5.37 37.43
CA SER A 100 -27.04 3.92 37.26
C SER A 100 -27.09 3.51 35.75
N LEU A 101 -27.77 4.31 34.92
CA LEU A 101 -27.82 4.08 33.46
C LEU A 101 -26.48 4.39 32.81
N GLU A 102 -25.83 5.50 33.19
CA GLU A 102 -24.48 5.85 32.71
C GLU A 102 -23.48 4.78 33.06
N SER A 103 -23.45 4.28 34.29
CA SER A 103 -22.55 3.20 34.72
C SER A 103 -22.77 1.91 33.92
N ARG A 104 -24.03 1.55 33.59
CA ARG A 104 -24.34 0.40 32.76
C ARG A 104 -23.89 0.59 31.32
N GLN A 105 -24.07 1.80 30.77
CA GLN A 105 -23.63 2.14 29.42
C GLN A 105 -22.11 2.13 29.30
N GLU A 106 -21.39 2.67 30.28
CA GLU A 106 -19.93 2.62 30.32
C GLU A 106 -19.41 1.19 30.40
N SER A 107 -20.03 0.34 31.24
CA SER A 107 -19.65 -1.08 31.32
C SER A 107 -19.89 -1.80 29.99
N ALA A 108 -21.02 -1.57 29.35
CA ALA A 108 -21.33 -2.16 28.04
C ALA A 108 -20.37 -1.65 26.93
N ILE A 109 -19.96 -0.39 26.97
CA ILE A 109 -18.95 0.17 26.04
C ILE A 109 -17.60 -0.50 26.27
N ARG A 110 -17.16 -0.66 27.52
CA ARG A 110 -15.88 -1.33 27.86
C ARG A 110 -15.89 -2.81 27.44
N GLU A 111 -16.97 -3.54 27.71
CA GLU A 111 -17.12 -4.93 27.29
C GLU A 111 -17.04 -5.07 25.77
N LYS A 112 -17.76 -4.21 25.03
CA LYS A 112 -17.72 -4.24 23.56
C LYS A 112 -16.37 -3.80 23.00
N ALA A 113 -15.70 -2.83 23.62
CA ALA A 113 -14.37 -2.41 23.24
C ALA A 113 -13.32 -3.51 23.45
N ALA A 114 -13.48 -4.33 24.50
CA ALA A 114 -12.61 -5.47 24.76
C ALA A 114 -12.78 -6.62 23.72
N LEU A 115 -13.92 -6.67 23.02
CA LEU A 115 -14.18 -7.63 21.95
C LEU A 115 -13.65 -7.18 20.58
N LEU A 116 -13.14 -5.96 20.46
CA LEU A 116 -12.54 -5.49 19.21
C LEU A 116 -11.27 -6.29 18.93
N HIS A 117 -11.28 -7.00 17.81
CA HIS A 117 -10.09 -7.71 17.34
C HIS A 117 -9.04 -6.70 16.83
N ASP A 118 -7.79 -6.93 17.21
CA ASP A 118 -6.63 -6.21 16.64
C ASP A 118 -6.32 -6.82 15.26
N VAL A 119 -7.13 -6.47 14.28
CA VAL A 119 -6.90 -6.90 12.90
C VAL A 119 -5.71 -6.13 12.36
N GLU A 120 -4.62 -6.83 12.08
CA GLU A 120 -3.48 -6.27 11.34
C GLU A 120 -3.96 -5.80 9.96
N ARG A 121 -4.30 -4.53 9.86
CA ARG A 121 -4.64 -3.92 8.58
C ARG A 121 -3.37 -3.58 7.83
N ALA A 122 -3.05 -4.34 6.81
CA ALA A 122 -2.33 -3.75 5.70
C ALA A 122 -3.30 -2.74 5.04
N GLU A 123 -3.20 -1.46 5.45
CA GLU A 123 -3.97 -0.42 4.75
C GLU A 123 -3.56 -0.41 3.28
N PRO A 124 -4.51 -0.32 2.33
CA PRO A 124 -4.18 -0.37 0.91
C PRO A 124 -3.21 0.76 0.54
N LEU A 125 -2.23 0.43 -0.26
CA LEU A 125 -1.34 1.40 -0.87
C LEU A 125 -2.14 2.28 -1.83
N LYS A 126 -1.68 3.51 -2.07
CA LYS A 126 -2.31 4.42 -3.02
C LYS A 126 -1.27 4.92 -4.01
N LEU A 127 -1.63 4.92 -5.28
CA LEU A 127 -0.85 5.49 -6.37
C LEU A 127 -1.64 6.65 -6.99
N ALA A 128 -0.95 7.65 -7.51
CA ALA A 128 -1.55 8.77 -8.21
C ALA A 128 -0.89 8.93 -9.59
N PRO A 129 -1.15 8.01 -10.53
CA PRO A 129 -0.60 8.11 -11.87
C PRO A 129 -1.19 9.35 -12.57
N ARG A 130 -0.34 10.08 -13.30
CA ARG A 130 -0.77 11.21 -14.13
C ARG A 130 -1.09 10.76 -15.52
N ALA A 131 -2.20 11.26 -16.07
CA ALA A 131 -2.49 11.11 -17.48
C ALA A 131 -1.59 12.05 -18.30
N PHE A 132 -1.10 11.56 -19.44
CA PHE A 132 -0.36 12.35 -20.39
C PHE A 132 -1.25 12.77 -21.56
N HIS A 133 -0.95 13.88 -22.21
CA HIS A 133 -1.79 14.39 -23.32
C HIS A 133 -1.69 13.54 -24.61
N SER A 134 -0.61 12.74 -24.75
CA SER A 134 -0.41 11.84 -25.90
C SER A 134 -0.61 10.39 -25.48
N ALA A 135 -1.24 9.59 -26.35
CA ALA A 135 -1.43 8.17 -26.11
C ALA A 135 -0.09 7.40 -26.12
N ARG A 136 0.88 7.81 -26.95
CA ARG A 136 2.20 7.17 -27.07
C ARG A 136 3.21 7.95 -26.22
N LEU A 137 3.82 7.27 -25.26
CA LEU A 137 4.79 7.89 -24.34
C LEU A 137 6.23 7.63 -24.76
N LEU A 138 6.49 6.47 -25.35
CA LEU A 138 7.82 6.00 -25.71
C LEU A 138 7.76 5.21 -27.03
N GLU A 139 8.79 5.37 -27.86
CA GLU A 139 9.00 4.61 -29.08
C GLU A 139 10.49 4.33 -29.25
N LEU A 140 10.83 3.06 -29.45
CA LEU A 140 12.14 2.58 -29.83
C LEU A 140 12.04 2.01 -31.25
N ASP A 141 12.95 2.43 -32.11
CA ASP A 141 13.05 1.93 -33.49
C ASP A 141 14.46 1.42 -33.76
N ARG A 142 14.58 0.11 -33.95
CA ARG A 142 15.82 -0.62 -34.23
C ARG A 142 16.98 -0.26 -33.30
N VAL A 143 16.69 -0.15 -32.02
CA VAL A 143 17.68 0.18 -31.00
C VAL A 143 18.53 -1.04 -30.70
N SER A 144 19.85 -0.90 -30.81
CA SER A 144 20.83 -1.89 -30.36
C SER A 144 21.86 -1.21 -29.46
N ILE A 145 22.31 -1.90 -28.43
CA ILE A 145 23.26 -1.39 -27.42
C ILE A 145 24.54 -2.18 -27.50
N ASP A 146 25.68 -1.49 -27.69
CA ASP A 146 27.02 -2.07 -27.74
C ASP A 146 27.99 -1.20 -26.94
N TYR A 147 28.70 -1.81 -25.99
CA TYR A 147 29.74 -1.12 -25.17
C TYR A 147 31.16 -1.28 -25.75
N GLY A 148 31.29 -1.89 -26.93
CA GLY A 148 32.60 -2.10 -27.61
C GLY A 148 33.06 -3.53 -27.63
N ASP A 149 32.48 -4.41 -26.81
CA ASP A 149 32.81 -5.85 -26.75
C ASP A 149 31.80 -6.73 -27.51
N GLY A 150 30.95 -6.11 -28.32
CA GLY A 150 29.82 -6.73 -29.02
C GLY A 150 28.43 -6.34 -28.48
N PRO A 151 27.36 -6.62 -29.22
CA PRO A 151 26.03 -6.19 -28.87
C PRO A 151 25.54 -6.89 -27.59
N VAL A 152 25.25 -6.09 -26.57
CA VAL A 152 24.63 -6.55 -25.32
C VAL A 152 23.12 -6.74 -25.51
N CYS A 153 22.52 -5.89 -26.36
CA CYS A 153 21.12 -5.98 -26.77
C CYS A 153 21.05 -5.88 -28.30
N GLY A 154 20.46 -6.89 -28.95
CA GLY A 154 20.20 -6.86 -30.39
C GLY A 154 19.12 -5.84 -30.75
N GLU A 155 18.80 -5.69 -32.04
CA GLU A 155 17.81 -4.72 -32.53
C GLU A 155 16.46 -4.90 -31.87
N VAL A 156 15.99 -3.85 -31.18
CA VAL A 156 14.72 -3.81 -30.46
C VAL A 156 13.84 -2.68 -31.00
N SER A 157 12.61 -3.00 -31.35
CA SER A 157 11.61 -2.01 -31.77
C SER A 157 10.30 -2.26 -31.03
N PHE A 158 9.88 -1.32 -30.23
CA PHE A 158 8.56 -1.34 -29.59
C PHE A 158 8.12 0.09 -29.21
N SER A 159 6.83 0.23 -28.95
CA SER A 159 6.28 1.46 -28.38
C SER A 159 5.58 1.17 -27.07
N LEU A 160 5.46 2.17 -26.21
CA LEU A 160 4.71 2.10 -24.96
C LEU A 160 3.61 3.15 -24.96
N SER A 161 2.38 2.70 -24.79
CA SER A 161 1.19 3.54 -24.75
C SER A 161 0.72 3.78 -23.32
N GLN A 162 -0.02 4.86 -23.12
CA GLN A 162 -0.60 5.21 -21.83
C GLN A 162 -1.50 4.09 -21.30
N GLY A 163 -1.35 3.75 -20.00
CA GLY A 163 -2.09 2.68 -19.34
C GLY A 163 -1.55 1.27 -19.63
N GLU A 164 -0.56 1.13 -20.50
CA GLU A 164 0.08 -0.14 -20.79
C GLU A 164 1.09 -0.52 -19.69
N ARG A 165 1.13 -1.79 -19.33
CA ARG A 165 2.12 -2.36 -18.41
C ARG A 165 2.97 -3.36 -19.18
N LEU A 166 4.12 -2.87 -19.63
CA LEU A 166 5.05 -3.63 -20.47
C LEU A 166 6.14 -4.27 -19.61
N CYS A 167 6.26 -5.59 -19.68
CA CYS A 167 7.34 -6.33 -19.04
C CYS A 167 8.46 -6.58 -20.05
N LEU A 168 9.69 -6.20 -19.69
CA LEU A 168 10.90 -6.57 -20.41
C LEU A 168 11.42 -7.89 -19.87
N GLU A 169 11.45 -8.91 -20.70
CA GLU A 169 11.98 -10.23 -20.38
C GLU A 169 13.32 -10.47 -21.09
N GLY A 170 14.08 -11.43 -20.64
CA GLY A 170 15.35 -11.82 -21.24
C GLY A 170 16.32 -12.39 -20.22
N ARG A 171 17.34 -13.09 -20.70
CA ARG A 171 18.40 -13.69 -19.87
C ARG A 171 19.18 -12.61 -19.09
N ASN A 172 19.86 -13.02 -18.04
CA ASN A 172 20.79 -12.13 -17.37
C ASN A 172 21.89 -11.69 -18.37
N GLY A 173 22.21 -10.40 -18.36
CA GLY A 173 23.15 -9.82 -19.32
C GLY A 173 22.54 -9.44 -20.69
N SER A 174 21.26 -9.68 -20.97
CA SER A 174 20.62 -9.32 -22.25
C SER A 174 20.33 -7.82 -22.43
N GLY A 175 20.94 -6.94 -21.63
CA GLY A 175 20.82 -5.49 -21.81
C GLY A 175 19.56 -4.83 -21.24
N LYS A 176 18.74 -5.52 -20.44
CA LYS A 176 17.51 -4.96 -19.87
C LYS A 176 17.75 -3.64 -19.13
N THR A 177 18.65 -3.65 -18.15
CA THR A 177 19.02 -2.44 -17.38
C THR A 177 19.63 -1.36 -18.26
N SER A 178 20.48 -1.72 -19.24
CA SER A 178 21.04 -0.75 -20.19
C SER A 178 19.95 -0.09 -21.05
N LEU A 179 18.95 -0.86 -21.46
CA LEU A 179 17.81 -0.34 -22.22
C LEU A 179 16.95 0.60 -21.34
N LEU A 180 16.72 0.24 -20.06
CA LEU A 180 16.02 1.12 -19.12
C LEU A 180 16.79 2.43 -18.89
N ARG A 181 18.11 2.38 -18.72
CA ARG A 181 18.96 3.57 -18.58
C ARG A 181 18.89 4.47 -19.82
N LEU A 182 18.93 3.90 -21.02
CA LEU A 182 18.73 4.63 -22.27
C LEU A 182 17.35 5.30 -22.33
N ILE A 183 16.29 4.61 -21.91
CA ILE A 183 14.93 5.16 -21.82
C ILE A 183 14.86 6.29 -20.79
N LEU A 184 15.59 6.21 -19.71
CA LEU A 184 15.68 7.29 -18.69
C LEU A 184 16.44 8.51 -19.19
N GLY A 185 17.21 8.39 -20.27
CA GLY A 185 17.98 9.46 -20.88
C GLY A 185 19.43 9.52 -20.46
N GLU A 186 19.92 8.45 -19.87
CA GLU A 186 21.34 8.32 -19.63
C GLU A 186 22.09 8.09 -20.95
N GLU A 187 23.36 8.51 -20.97
CA GLU A 187 24.25 8.28 -22.12
C GLU A 187 24.65 6.82 -22.17
N VAL A 188 24.01 6.08 -23.06
CA VAL A 188 24.29 4.66 -23.33
C VAL A 188 24.65 4.55 -24.82
N PRO A 189 25.81 3.93 -25.20
CA PRO A 189 26.17 3.71 -26.60
C PRO A 189 25.10 2.86 -27.29
N HIS A 190 24.48 3.40 -28.33
CA HIS A 190 23.40 2.69 -29.04
C HIS A 190 23.31 3.11 -30.51
N THR A 191 22.70 2.27 -31.29
CA THR A 191 22.22 2.58 -32.64
C THR A 191 20.69 2.64 -32.64
N GLY A 192 20.09 3.07 -33.75
CA GLY A 192 18.65 3.24 -33.85
C GLY A 192 18.14 4.53 -33.22
N THR A 193 16.85 4.61 -32.95
CA THR A 193 16.22 5.82 -32.46
C THR A 193 15.36 5.57 -31.23
N VAL A 194 15.55 6.41 -30.20
CA VAL A 194 14.68 6.44 -29.00
C VAL A 194 13.93 7.76 -29.00
N ARG A 195 12.61 7.70 -29.05
CA ARG A 195 11.73 8.87 -28.97
C ARG A 195 10.95 8.82 -27.67
N ARG A 196 11.08 9.86 -26.85
CA ARG A 196 10.29 10.07 -25.63
C ARG A 196 9.39 11.27 -25.83
N ALA A 197 8.17 11.18 -25.34
CA ALA A 197 7.26 12.31 -25.35
C ALA A 197 7.88 13.49 -24.52
N ALA A 198 7.83 14.69 -25.07
CA ALA A 198 8.39 15.86 -24.40
C ALA A 198 7.62 16.19 -23.11
N GLY A 199 8.32 16.44 -22.00
CA GLY A 199 7.69 16.70 -20.70
C GLY A 199 7.20 15.46 -19.97
N LEU A 200 7.67 14.26 -20.37
CA LEU A 200 7.34 13.01 -19.70
C LEU A 200 8.01 12.95 -18.33
N GLU A 201 7.21 12.91 -17.27
CA GLU A 201 7.68 12.68 -15.90
C GLU A 201 7.78 11.18 -15.64
N ILE A 202 8.98 10.71 -15.31
CA ILE A 202 9.27 9.30 -15.06
C ILE A 202 9.61 9.08 -13.60
N SER A 203 9.02 8.07 -12.98
CA SER A 203 9.39 7.59 -11.65
C SER A 203 10.16 6.28 -11.79
N TYR A 204 11.39 6.26 -11.28
CA TYR A 204 12.30 5.12 -11.46
C TYR A 204 12.56 4.40 -10.14
N VAL A 205 12.57 3.07 -10.21
CA VAL A 205 13.09 2.19 -9.15
C VAL A 205 14.27 1.42 -9.71
N SER A 206 15.47 1.73 -9.21
CA SER A 206 16.70 1.10 -9.66
C SER A 206 16.86 -0.34 -9.14
N GLN A 207 17.56 -1.17 -9.90
CA GLN A 207 17.97 -2.51 -9.45
C GLN A 207 18.93 -2.41 -8.26
N LYS A 208 19.96 -1.55 -8.37
CA LYS A 208 20.98 -1.32 -7.33
C LYS A 208 20.43 -0.40 -6.24
N VAL A 209 20.78 -0.69 -5.00
CA VAL A 209 20.32 0.04 -3.80
C VAL A 209 21.48 0.67 -3.01
N ASP A 210 22.73 0.51 -3.47
CA ASP A 210 23.94 0.91 -2.74
C ASP A 210 24.09 2.43 -2.63
N HIS A 211 23.45 3.18 -3.52
CA HIS A 211 23.46 4.64 -3.51
C HIS A 211 22.64 5.24 -2.36
N LEU A 212 21.77 4.46 -1.69
CA LEU A 212 21.02 4.92 -0.54
C LEU A 212 21.92 5.04 0.69
N GLN A 213 22.19 6.27 1.10
CA GLN A 213 23.00 6.67 2.23
C GLN A 213 22.30 7.79 3.01
N GLY A 214 22.81 8.11 4.21
CA GLY A 214 22.24 9.16 5.03
C GLY A 214 21.00 8.75 5.84
N ALA A 215 20.43 9.71 6.58
CA ALA A 215 19.29 9.44 7.45
C ALA A 215 17.99 9.34 6.66
N LEU A 216 17.16 8.34 6.95
CA LEU A 216 15.88 8.12 6.27
C LEU A 216 14.94 9.34 6.35
N ARG A 217 14.99 10.09 7.46
CA ARG A 217 14.14 11.29 7.68
C ARG A 217 14.43 12.42 6.68
N ASP A 218 15.66 12.53 6.18
CA ASP A 218 16.11 13.60 5.31
C ASP A 218 15.86 13.25 3.83
N PHE A 219 15.79 11.97 3.50
CA PHE A 219 15.58 11.44 2.16
C PHE A 219 14.35 12.00 1.42
N PRO A 220 13.15 12.19 2.03
CA PRO A 220 12.04 12.79 1.32
C PRO A 220 12.29 14.23 0.84
N ALA A 221 13.03 15.02 1.61
CA ALA A 221 13.40 16.38 1.23
C ALA A 221 14.40 16.40 0.08
N GLU A 222 15.39 15.50 0.10
CA GLU A 222 16.38 15.34 -0.97
C GLU A 222 15.72 14.90 -2.28
N GLU A 223 14.73 14.00 -2.21
CA GLU A 223 13.98 13.50 -3.36
C GLU A 223 12.80 14.38 -3.80
N GLY A 224 12.52 15.47 -3.07
CA GLY A 224 11.42 16.39 -3.36
C GLY A 224 10.03 15.74 -3.25
N ILE A 225 9.83 14.80 -2.32
CA ILE A 225 8.59 14.08 -2.10
C ILE A 225 7.96 14.41 -0.74
N ASP A 226 6.65 14.18 -0.60
CA ASP A 226 5.92 14.40 0.65
C ASP A 226 6.37 13.42 1.74
N ALA A 227 6.99 13.93 2.80
CA ALA A 227 7.52 13.13 3.89
C ALA A 227 6.44 12.33 4.64
N THR A 228 5.26 12.92 4.85
CA THR A 228 4.15 12.26 5.56
C THR A 228 3.64 11.07 4.77
N ARG A 229 3.44 11.28 3.46
CA ARG A 229 3.01 10.21 2.54
C ARG A 229 4.06 9.12 2.43
N PHE A 230 5.33 9.48 2.30
CA PHE A 230 6.45 8.54 2.23
C PHE A 230 6.52 7.64 3.47
N MET A 231 6.53 8.24 4.67
CA MET A 231 6.54 7.48 5.92
C MET A 231 5.29 6.61 6.10
N THR A 232 4.14 7.08 5.61
CA THR A 232 2.90 6.29 5.61
C THR A 232 3.01 5.07 4.71
N ILE A 233 3.56 5.22 3.50
CA ILE A 233 3.77 4.10 2.56
C ILE A 233 4.76 3.08 3.15
N LEU A 234 5.85 3.52 3.74
CA LEU A 234 6.80 2.62 4.41
C LEU A 234 6.15 1.80 5.52
N ARG A 235 5.29 2.42 6.36
CA ARG A 235 4.53 1.69 7.39
C ARG A 235 3.61 0.63 6.77
N LYS A 236 2.97 0.95 5.66
CA LYS A 236 2.09 0.02 4.92
C LYS A 236 2.85 -1.13 4.29
N LEU A 237 4.10 -0.92 3.91
CA LEU A 237 5.02 -1.94 3.43
C LEU A 237 5.70 -2.72 4.57
N ASP A 238 5.19 -2.62 5.79
CA ASP A 238 5.74 -3.27 6.99
C ASP A 238 7.24 -2.98 7.19
N PHE A 239 7.59 -1.68 7.09
CA PHE A 239 8.95 -1.23 7.37
C PHE A 239 9.18 -1.22 8.89
N PRO A 240 10.31 -1.77 9.40
CA PRO A 240 10.55 -1.90 10.83
C PRO A 240 10.57 -0.55 11.54
N ARG A 241 9.83 -0.43 12.65
CA ARG A 241 9.75 0.84 13.42
C ARG A 241 11.11 1.37 13.85
N ALA A 242 12.00 0.49 14.31
CA ALA A 242 13.36 0.88 14.72
C ALA A 242 14.20 1.47 13.57
N ALA A 243 13.88 1.14 12.31
CA ALA A 243 14.61 1.64 11.15
C ALA A 243 14.21 3.06 10.73
N PHE A 244 13.07 3.60 11.20
CA PHE A 244 12.64 4.95 10.82
C PHE A 244 13.59 6.07 11.28
N GLU A 245 14.36 5.83 12.34
CA GLU A 245 15.38 6.77 12.86
C GLU A 245 16.79 6.36 12.46
N GLY A 246 16.92 5.38 11.56
CA GLY A 246 18.20 4.78 11.18
C GLY A 246 18.84 5.43 9.96
N GLU A 247 20.09 5.03 9.74
CA GLU A 247 20.90 5.37 8.56
C GLU A 247 20.64 4.35 7.44
N MET A 248 20.28 4.84 6.24
CA MET A 248 19.96 3.98 5.09
C MET A 248 21.14 3.13 4.62
N GLY A 249 22.39 3.57 4.88
CA GLY A 249 23.59 2.79 4.61
C GLY A 249 23.58 1.43 5.31
N ALA A 250 23.04 1.36 6.54
CA ALA A 250 22.98 0.15 7.37
C ALA A 250 21.76 -0.75 7.07
N TYR A 251 20.86 -0.35 6.18
CA TYR A 251 19.68 -1.13 5.88
C TYR A 251 19.96 -2.39 5.07
N SER A 252 19.16 -3.42 5.32
CA SER A 252 19.15 -4.61 4.45
C SER A 252 18.73 -4.24 3.02
N ALA A 253 19.11 -5.07 2.05
CA ALA A 253 18.70 -4.87 0.65
C ALA A 253 17.16 -4.74 0.50
N GLY A 254 16.39 -5.54 1.26
CA GLY A 254 14.93 -5.46 1.26
C GLY A 254 14.39 -4.15 1.84
N GLN A 255 14.99 -3.65 2.92
CA GLN A 255 14.63 -2.34 3.48
C GLN A 255 14.94 -1.21 2.50
N LYS A 256 16.13 -1.20 1.89
CA LYS A 256 16.50 -0.23 0.84
C LYS A 256 15.54 -0.28 -0.34
N LYS A 257 15.14 -1.47 -0.77
CA LYS A 257 14.16 -1.63 -1.86
C LYS A 257 12.78 -1.08 -1.50
N LYS A 258 12.31 -1.29 -0.26
CA LYS A 258 11.07 -0.67 0.25
C LYS A 258 11.16 0.86 0.26
N VAL A 259 12.31 1.44 0.57
CA VAL A 259 12.54 2.90 0.49
C VAL A 259 12.36 3.40 -0.95
N LEU A 260 13.01 2.77 -1.93
CA LEU A 260 12.87 3.13 -3.35
C LEU A 260 11.44 2.97 -3.86
N LEU A 261 10.76 1.88 -3.49
CA LEU A 261 9.36 1.67 -3.84
C LEU A 261 8.46 2.75 -3.23
N ALA A 262 8.65 3.07 -1.95
CA ALA A 262 7.88 4.12 -1.28
C ALA A 262 8.10 5.48 -1.95
N ALA A 263 9.33 5.82 -2.31
CA ALA A 263 9.65 7.04 -3.04
C ALA A 263 8.95 7.08 -4.41
N SER A 264 9.02 5.99 -5.16
CA SER A 264 8.34 5.87 -6.45
C SER A 264 6.82 6.04 -6.32
N LEU A 265 6.20 5.43 -5.32
CA LEU A 265 4.75 5.54 -5.06
C LEU A 265 4.32 6.93 -4.58
N CYS A 266 5.23 7.73 -4.01
CA CYS A 266 4.97 9.12 -3.64
C CYS A 266 4.88 10.04 -4.86
N ARG A 267 5.59 9.72 -5.93
CA ARG A 267 5.65 10.54 -7.14
C ARG A 267 4.40 10.36 -7.99
N SER A 268 3.81 11.46 -8.40
CA SER A 268 2.79 11.46 -9.45
C SER A 268 3.49 11.52 -10.80
N ALA A 269 3.63 10.39 -11.47
CA ALA A 269 4.37 10.27 -12.72
C ALA A 269 3.46 9.81 -13.87
N HIS A 270 3.87 10.11 -15.10
CA HIS A 270 3.22 9.64 -16.32
C HIS A 270 3.65 8.22 -16.68
N LEU A 271 4.90 7.87 -16.35
CA LEU A 271 5.51 6.56 -16.59
C LEU A 271 6.28 6.10 -15.34
N TYR A 272 6.02 4.89 -14.92
CA TYR A 272 6.81 4.20 -13.90
C TYR A 272 7.76 3.24 -14.61
N VAL A 273 9.04 3.31 -14.26
CA VAL A 273 10.10 2.42 -14.77
C VAL A 273 10.69 1.68 -13.58
N TRP A 274 10.51 0.36 -13.52
CA TRP A 274 10.92 -0.44 -12.38
C TRP A 274 11.88 -1.58 -12.80
N ASP A 275 13.09 -1.53 -12.28
CA ASP A 275 14.13 -2.53 -12.53
C ASP A 275 14.23 -3.49 -11.33
N GLU A 276 13.66 -4.69 -11.47
CA GLU A 276 13.57 -5.73 -10.46
C GLU A 276 13.06 -5.20 -9.09
N PRO A 277 11.88 -4.56 -9.07
CA PRO A 277 11.39 -3.84 -7.88
C PRO A 277 11.13 -4.77 -6.70
N LEU A 278 10.83 -6.04 -6.94
CA LEU A 278 10.42 -6.99 -5.91
C LEU A 278 11.56 -7.87 -5.38
N ASN A 279 12.79 -7.70 -5.89
CA ASN A 279 13.93 -8.41 -5.34
C ASN A 279 14.15 -8.04 -3.87
N PHE A 280 14.39 -9.05 -3.02
CA PHE A 280 14.54 -8.95 -1.57
C PHE A 280 13.32 -8.43 -0.80
N VAL A 281 12.19 -8.20 -1.49
CA VAL A 281 10.93 -7.77 -0.87
C VAL A 281 10.15 -9.00 -0.39
N ASP A 282 9.56 -8.91 0.79
CA ASP A 282 8.74 -9.98 1.36
C ASP A 282 7.47 -10.24 0.57
N LEU A 283 6.89 -11.42 0.77
CA LEU A 283 5.76 -11.90 -0.02
C LEU A 283 4.49 -11.03 0.14
N PHE A 284 4.24 -10.49 1.33
CA PHE A 284 3.06 -9.65 1.57
C PHE A 284 3.19 -8.30 0.87
N SER A 285 4.36 -7.67 0.96
CA SER A 285 4.64 -6.44 0.22
C SER A 285 4.54 -6.64 -1.30
N ARG A 286 4.97 -7.80 -1.83
CA ARG A 286 4.79 -8.15 -3.26
C ARG A 286 3.31 -8.23 -3.64
N ILE A 287 2.48 -8.88 -2.82
CA ILE A 287 1.03 -8.98 -3.05
C ILE A 287 0.38 -7.60 -3.05
N GLN A 288 0.74 -6.75 -2.09
CA GLN A 288 0.23 -5.37 -2.02
C GLN A 288 0.60 -4.55 -3.27
N MET A 289 1.84 -4.72 -3.77
CA MET A 289 2.28 -4.06 -5.01
C MET A 289 1.50 -4.55 -6.22
N GLU A 290 1.25 -5.85 -6.31
CA GLU A 290 0.45 -6.45 -7.37
C GLU A 290 -0.98 -5.90 -7.36
N GLU A 291 -1.65 -5.91 -6.20
CA GLU A 291 -3.00 -5.36 -6.02
C GLU A 291 -3.06 -3.87 -6.39
N LEU A 292 -2.07 -3.07 -5.95
CA LEU A 292 -1.94 -1.66 -6.30
C LEU A 292 -1.88 -1.45 -7.82
N LEU A 293 -1.03 -2.19 -8.52
CA LEU A 293 -0.86 -2.05 -9.96
C LEU A 293 -2.10 -2.48 -10.77
N LEU A 294 -2.85 -3.46 -10.26
CA LEU A 294 -4.11 -3.90 -10.87
C LEU A 294 -5.25 -2.90 -10.63
N GLU A 295 -5.28 -2.25 -9.46
CA GLU A 295 -6.28 -1.25 -9.11
C GLU A 295 -6.07 0.06 -9.89
N TYR A 296 -4.86 0.62 -9.82
CA TYR A 296 -4.58 1.95 -10.38
C TYR A 296 -4.17 1.95 -11.84
N ARG A 297 -3.79 0.81 -12.39
CA ARG A 297 -3.41 0.60 -13.80
C ARG A 297 -2.48 1.69 -14.37
N PRO A 298 -1.35 1.99 -13.69
CA PRO A 298 -0.42 2.99 -14.18
C PRO A 298 0.21 2.56 -15.50
N THR A 299 0.76 3.51 -16.25
CA THR A 299 1.69 3.16 -17.33
C THR A 299 2.99 2.71 -16.68
N LEU A 300 3.41 1.48 -16.98
CA LEU A 300 4.53 0.84 -16.32
C LEU A 300 5.42 0.10 -17.33
N LEU A 301 6.72 0.35 -17.23
CA LEU A 301 7.76 -0.45 -17.88
C LEU A 301 8.56 -1.14 -16.78
N PHE A 302 8.64 -2.45 -16.78
CA PHE A 302 9.28 -3.17 -15.69
C PHE A 302 10.03 -4.41 -16.11
N VAL A 303 11.04 -4.76 -15.34
CA VAL A 303 11.78 -6.01 -15.37
C VAL A 303 11.46 -6.77 -14.10
N GLU A 304 11.04 -8.02 -14.21
CA GLU A 304 10.80 -8.92 -13.10
C GLU A 304 11.01 -10.38 -13.47
N HIS A 305 11.41 -11.18 -12.47
CA HIS A 305 11.67 -12.61 -12.65
C HIS A 305 10.54 -13.50 -12.10
N ASP A 306 9.65 -12.95 -11.26
CA ASP A 306 8.48 -13.66 -10.72
C ASP A 306 7.42 -13.84 -11.83
N GLU A 307 7.28 -15.10 -12.32
CA GLU A 307 6.33 -15.43 -13.40
C GLU A 307 4.89 -15.08 -13.03
N ALA A 308 4.46 -15.40 -11.82
CA ALA A 308 3.09 -15.13 -11.38
C ALA A 308 2.80 -13.61 -11.36
N PHE A 309 3.77 -12.81 -10.94
CA PHE A 309 3.64 -11.35 -10.99
C PHE A 309 3.58 -10.84 -12.42
N ARG A 310 4.46 -11.32 -13.31
CA ARG A 310 4.46 -10.95 -14.74
C ARG A 310 3.14 -11.29 -15.41
N GLU A 311 2.62 -12.51 -15.19
CA GLU A 311 1.33 -12.97 -15.75
C GLU A 311 0.14 -12.11 -15.33
N ARG A 312 0.12 -11.66 -14.09
CA ARG A 312 -1.00 -10.89 -13.54
C ARG A 312 -0.93 -9.40 -13.87
N VAL A 313 0.28 -8.83 -13.86
CA VAL A 313 0.48 -7.38 -13.99
C VAL A 313 0.69 -6.95 -15.43
N ALA A 314 1.49 -7.69 -16.22
CA ALA A 314 1.81 -7.27 -17.60
C ALA A 314 0.59 -7.31 -18.52
N THR A 315 0.40 -6.25 -19.29
CA THR A 315 -0.54 -6.22 -20.41
C THR A 315 0.14 -6.69 -21.70
N ARG A 316 1.46 -6.50 -21.79
CA ARG A 316 2.31 -6.95 -22.89
C ARG A 316 3.69 -7.34 -22.38
N ARG A 317 4.32 -8.30 -23.06
CA ARG A 317 5.68 -8.76 -22.77
C ARG A 317 6.56 -8.58 -24.00
N VAL A 318 7.79 -8.17 -23.78
CA VAL A 318 8.81 -8.00 -24.80
C VAL A 318 10.05 -8.75 -24.35
N SER A 319 10.45 -9.76 -25.13
CA SER A 319 11.64 -10.56 -24.83
C SER A 319 12.86 -10.00 -25.57
N LEU A 320 13.93 -9.73 -24.81
CA LEU A 320 15.21 -9.29 -25.33
C LEU A 320 16.12 -10.50 -25.53
N SER A 321 16.70 -10.64 -26.71
CA SER A 321 17.76 -11.60 -26.99
C SER A 321 18.98 -10.90 -27.59
N GLU A 322 20.11 -11.60 -27.61
CA GLU A 322 21.32 -11.12 -28.29
C GLU A 322 21.10 -10.89 -29.81
N ARG A 323 20.03 -11.45 -30.39
CA ARG A 323 19.64 -11.33 -31.79
C ARG A 323 18.45 -10.39 -32.04
N GLY A 324 17.98 -9.65 -31.01
CA GLY A 324 16.82 -8.77 -31.09
C GLY A 324 15.56 -9.35 -30.45
N LEU A 325 14.37 -8.85 -30.85
CA LEU A 325 13.09 -9.29 -30.30
C LEU A 325 12.77 -10.74 -30.66
N GLU A 326 12.59 -11.59 -29.66
CA GLU A 326 11.90 -12.86 -29.82
C GLU A 326 10.38 -12.60 -29.75
N LYS A 327 9.65 -13.02 -30.79
CA LYS A 327 8.19 -12.96 -30.84
C LYS A 327 7.64 -13.82 -29.69
N THR A 328 6.97 -13.23 -28.74
CA THR A 328 6.20 -13.97 -27.72
C THR A 328 4.80 -14.29 -28.26
N ASP A 329 4.28 -15.50 -27.96
CA ASP A 329 3.02 -16.08 -28.45
C ASP A 329 1.72 -15.30 -28.18
N LYS A 330 1.76 -14.10 -27.58
CA LYS A 330 0.56 -13.30 -27.29
C LYS A 330 0.16 -12.28 -28.36
N ASP A 331 0.96 -12.10 -29.41
CA ASP A 331 0.61 -11.22 -30.54
C ASP A 331 -0.24 -11.94 -31.62
N MET A 332 -0.71 -13.15 -31.34
CA MET A 332 -1.50 -13.97 -32.27
C MET A 332 -2.93 -14.25 -31.78
N LYS A 333 -3.58 -13.28 -31.10
CA LYS A 333 -5.04 -13.35 -30.91
C LYS A 333 -5.67 -11.97 -30.98
#